data_29946135641cf67ec70e2fab9d4b2694
#
_entry.id   29946135641cf67ec70e2fab9d4b2694
#
_cell.length_a   1.000
_cell.length_b   1.000
_cell.length_c   1.000
_cell.angle_alpha   90.00
_cell.angle_beta   90.00
_cell.angle_gamma   90.00
#
_symmetry.space_group_name_H-M   'P 1'
#
loop_
_entity.id
_entity.type
_entity.pdbx_description
1 polymer ?
#
loop_
_entity_poly.entity_id
_entity_poly.type
_entity_poly.pdbx_seq_one_letter_code
_entity_poly.pdbx_strand_id
1 'polypeptide(L)'
;LKWRYATKKMNGTKVPQEKIDYILEATRLSPSSSGLQPYKVLVISDKALLEKIKDIAWNQNQVIDCSHLLVFVAWDKYTNERVSEVFNYTMDQRGLPHSNMDDYKANILSIYEPLGQEWHAHHASKQSYIAFAMAIAAAAEQKVDTTPMEGFLNEKLDELLQLEGTGYKSTLLLPLGYREDENDWLVNMKKVRTPK
;
A
#
# COMPACT_ATOMS: atom_id res chain seq x y z
N LEU A 1 -10.43 13.43 9.01
CA LEU A 1 -11.08 12.43 8.14
C LEU A 1 -12.43 12.89 7.56
N LYS A 2 -13.13 13.84 8.19
CA LYS A 2 -14.40 14.37 7.65
C LYS A 2 -14.23 15.06 6.30
N TRP A 3 -13.09 15.73 6.10
CA TRP A 3 -12.76 16.48 4.89
C TRP A 3 -12.56 15.57 3.66
N ARG A 4 -11.86 14.44 3.81
CA ARG A 4 -11.49 13.59 2.68
C ARG A 4 -12.65 12.76 2.12
N TYR A 5 -12.62 12.52 0.82
CA TYR A 5 -13.46 11.54 0.12
C TYR A 5 -12.62 10.82 -0.97
N ALA A 6 -13.15 9.86 -1.68
CA ALA A 6 -12.48 9.23 -2.82
C ALA A 6 -12.64 10.14 -4.05
N THR A 7 -11.64 11.00 -4.25
CA THR A 7 -11.59 12.01 -5.32
C THR A 7 -11.78 11.37 -6.69
N LYS A 8 -12.66 11.93 -7.53
CA LYS A 8 -12.96 11.39 -8.86
C LYS A 8 -12.19 12.10 -9.97
N LYS A 9 -11.74 13.32 -9.72
CA LYS A 9 -10.91 14.10 -10.63
C LYS A 9 -9.80 14.81 -9.83
N MET A 10 -8.58 14.75 -10.32
CA MET A 10 -7.44 15.49 -9.78
C MET A 10 -6.97 16.52 -10.79
N ASN A 11 -6.38 17.62 -10.30
CA ASN A 11 -6.00 18.77 -11.12
C ASN A 11 -4.56 18.69 -11.66
N GLY A 12 -3.84 17.59 -11.44
CA GLY A 12 -2.47 17.39 -11.89
C GLY A 12 -1.40 18.17 -11.13
N THR A 13 -1.77 18.98 -10.14
CA THR A 13 -0.81 19.73 -9.32
C THR A 13 0.09 18.77 -8.54
N LYS A 14 1.39 19.03 -8.58
CA LYS A 14 2.39 18.22 -7.88
C LYS A 14 2.27 18.38 -6.36
N VAL A 15 2.20 17.30 -5.65
CA VAL A 15 2.28 17.28 -4.18
C VAL A 15 3.74 17.52 -3.76
N PRO A 16 4.03 18.47 -2.85
CA PRO A 16 5.37 18.70 -2.32
C PRO A 16 6.00 17.43 -1.72
N GLN A 17 7.29 17.26 -1.93
CA GLN A 17 8.01 16.05 -1.49
C GLN A 17 7.89 15.82 0.02
N GLU A 18 7.93 16.86 0.82
CA GLU A 18 7.77 16.81 2.28
C GLU A 18 6.47 16.16 2.73
N LYS A 19 5.37 16.37 1.98
CA LYS A 19 4.07 15.75 2.25
C LYS A 19 4.06 14.28 1.83
N ILE A 20 4.71 13.96 0.71
CA ILE A 20 4.90 12.57 0.28
C ILE A 20 5.71 11.80 1.32
N ASP A 21 6.82 12.37 1.79
CA ASP A 21 7.68 11.76 2.82
C ASP A 21 6.92 11.54 4.13
N TYR A 22 6.09 12.51 4.55
CA TYR A 22 5.22 12.36 5.71
C TYR A 22 4.24 11.19 5.57
N ILE A 23 3.59 11.08 4.41
CA ILE A 23 2.64 9.99 4.12
C ILE A 23 3.35 8.63 4.11
N LEU A 24 4.53 8.56 3.49
CA LEU A 24 5.32 7.34 3.43
C LEU A 24 5.84 6.94 4.81
N GLU A 25 6.27 7.89 5.64
CA GLU A 25 6.70 7.60 7.01
C GLU A 25 5.56 7.08 7.89
N ALA A 26 4.37 7.69 7.82
CA ALA A 26 3.19 7.18 8.50
C ALA A 26 2.82 5.75 8.03
N THR A 27 2.99 5.48 6.74
CA THR A 27 2.78 4.15 6.15
C THR A 27 3.81 3.15 6.67
N ARG A 28 5.09 3.54 6.74
CA ARG A 28 6.20 2.71 7.25
C ARG A 28 6.02 2.36 8.72
N LEU A 29 5.50 3.27 9.52
CA LEU A 29 5.25 3.09 10.97
C LEU A 29 3.98 2.29 11.28
N SER A 30 3.27 1.81 10.28
CA SER A 30 2.06 1.02 10.48
C SER A 30 2.35 -0.29 11.20
N PRO A 31 1.48 -0.73 12.13
CA PRO A 31 1.61 -2.05 12.73
C PRO A 31 1.33 -3.15 11.72
N SER A 32 1.89 -4.33 11.96
CA SER A 32 1.58 -5.55 11.22
C SER A 32 1.64 -6.77 12.13
N SER A 33 0.99 -7.86 11.72
CA SER A 33 1.04 -9.12 12.46
C SER A 33 2.49 -9.54 12.69
N SER A 34 2.84 -9.82 13.96
CA SER A 34 4.19 -10.19 14.41
C SER A 34 5.30 -9.19 14.02
N GLY A 35 4.94 -7.97 13.64
CA GLY A 35 5.88 -6.96 13.16
C GLY A 35 6.56 -7.30 11.82
N LEU A 36 6.03 -8.27 11.07
CA LEU A 36 6.70 -8.79 9.87
C LEU A 36 6.69 -7.84 8.66
N GLN A 37 5.79 -6.85 8.64
CA GLN A 37 5.66 -5.89 7.52
C GLN A 37 5.76 -6.56 6.13
N PRO A 38 4.90 -7.57 5.82
CA PRO A 38 5.02 -8.38 4.63
C PRO A 38 4.53 -7.65 3.37
N TYR A 39 4.93 -6.40 3.20
CA TYR A 39 4.54 -5.53 2.09
C TYR A 39 5.62 -4.49 1.78
N LYS A 40 5.54 -3.93 0.59
CA LYS A 40 6.28 -2.74 0.15
C LYS A 40 5.33 -1.74 -0.50
N VAL A 41 5.77 -0.50 -0.60
CA VAL A 41 5.07 0.56 -1.33
C VAL A 41 5.98 1.08 -2.42
N LEU A 42 5.54 0.94 -3.67
CA LEU A 42 6.20 1.52 -4.82
C LEU A 42 5.61 2.91 -5.07
N VAL A 43 6.46 3.90 -5.25
CA VAL A 43 6.05 5.29 -5.50
C VAL A 43 6.31 5.61 -6.97
N ILE A 44 5.26 5.88 -7.73
CA ILE A 44 5.32 6.10 -9.18
C ILE A 44 4.86 7.52 -9.48
N SER A 45 5.71 8.29 -10.19
CA SER A 45 5.38 9.64 -10.68
C SER A 45 5.72 9.80 -12.18
N ASP A 46 6.30 8.78 -12.81
CA ASP A 46 6.59 8.77 -14.24
C ASP A 46 5.30 8.69 -15.05
N LYS A 47 5.05 9.70 -15.89
CA LYS A 47 3.81 9.83 -16.64
C LYS A 47 3.60 8.71 -17.66
N ALA A 48 4.66 8.25 -18.33
CA ALA A 48 4.55 7.18 -19.31
C ALA A 48 4.18 5.84 -18.65
N LEU A 49 4.67 5.60 -17.43
CA LEU A 49 4.28 4.42 -16.65
C LEU A 49 2.85 4.55 -16.12
N LEU A 50 2.46 5.75 -15.63
CA LEU A 50 1.08 6.02 -15.18
C LEU A 50 0.04 5.82 -16.29
N GLU A 51 0.35 6.18 -17.54
CA GLU A 51 -0.53 5.91 -18.69
C GLU A 51 -0.77 4.42 -18.89
N LYS A 52 0.28 3.59 -18.85
CA LYS A 52 0.16 2.14 -18.94
C LYS A 52 -0.65 1.55 -17.77
N ILE A 53 -0.43 2.06 -16.55
CA ILE A 53 -1.18 1.62 -15.37
C ILE A 53 -2.65 2.03 -15.47
N LYS A 54 -2.96 3.19 -16.02
CA LYS A 54 -4.35 3.62 -16.23
C LYS A 54 -5.14 2.62 -17.07
N ASP A 55 -4.57 2.10 -18.15
CA ASP A 55 -5.22 1.09 -19.00
C ASP A 55 -5.53 -0.19 -18.22
N ILE A 56 -4.60 -0.59 -17.34
CA ILE A 56 -4.75 -1.75 -16.44
C ILE A 56 -5.78 -1.47 -15.34
N ALA A 57 -5.89 -0.22 -14.89
CA ALA A 57 -6.79 0.24 -13.83
C ALA A 57 -8.15 0.76 -14.38
N TRP A 58 -8.71 0.05 -15.35
CA TRP A 58 -10.04 0.31 -15.93
C TRP A 58 -10.24 1.75 -16.44
N ASN A 59 -9.19 2.34 -17.00
CA ASN A 59 -9.17 3.70 -17.53
C ASN A 59 -9.54 4.79 -16.51
N GLN A 60 -9.26 4.54 -15.22
CA GLN A 60 -9.53 5.52 -14.16
C GLN A 60 -8.57 6.72 -14.27
N ASN A 61 -9.12 7.90 -14.58
CA ASN A 61 -8.33 9.12 -14.81
C ASN A 61 -7.50 9.55 -13.60
N GLN A 62 -7.92 9.22 -12.38
CA GLN A 62 -7.16 9.54 -11.16
C GLN A 62 -5.74 8.99 -11.19
N VAL A 63 -5.48 7.90 -11.92
CA VAL A 63 -4.15 7.32 -12.08
C VAL A 63 -3.22 8.24 -12.86
N ILE A 64 -3.71 8.88 -13.94
CA ILE A 64 -2.88 9.79 -14.76
C ILE A 64 -2.88 11.23 -14.24
N ASP A 65 -3.98 11.64 -13.62
CA ASP A 65 -4.15 13.00 -13.09
C ASP A 65 -3.43 13.21 -11.74
N CYS A 66 -3.03 12.13 -11.07
CA CYS A 66 -2.36 12.23 -9.77
C CYS A 66 -0.94 12.80 -9.87
N SER A 67 -0.46 13.32 -8.75
CA SER A 67 0.94 13.70 -8.55
C SER A 67 1.84 12.48 -8.40
N HIS A 68 1.41 11.54 -7.57
CA HIS A 68 2.09 10.28 -7.28
C HIS A 68 1.06 9.16 -7.13
N LEU A 69 1.41 7.99 -7.61
CA LEU A 69 0.67 6.76 -7.39
C LEU A 69 1.45 5.88 -6.41
N LEU A 70 0.85 5.54 -5.29
CA LEU A 70 1.37 4.51 -4.41
C LEU A 70 0.79 3.15 -4.83
N VAL A 71 1.66 2.20 -5.15
CA VAL A 71 1.29 0.80 -5.42
C VAL A 71 1.72 -0.03 -4.23
N PHE A 72 0.76 -0.61 -3.52
CA PHE A 72 1.02 -1.52 -2.42
C PHE A 72 1.21 -2.92 -2.97
N VAL A 73 2.30 -3.56 -2.59
CA VAL A 73 2.61 -4.94 -2.94
C VAL A 73 2.86 -5.75 -1.68
N ALA A 74 2.34 -6.98 -1.60
CA ALA A 74 2.47 -7.84 -0.43
C ALA A 74 3.14 -9.17 -0.80
N TRP A 75 3.69 -9.85 0.19
CA TRP A 75 4.27 -11.18 0.00
C TRP A 75 3.24 -12.18 -0.53
N ASP A 76 3.68 -12.98 -1.48
CA ASP A 76 2.92 -14.14 -1.99
C ASP A 76 3.00 -15.33 -1.04
N LYS A 77 4.07 -15.41 -0.23
CA LYS A 77 4.32 -16.51 0.71
C LYS A 77 5.20 -16.06 1.88
N TYR A 78 4.90 -16.54 3.08
CA TYR A 78 5.81 -16.50 4.22
C TYR A 78 6.81 -17.64 4.09
N THR A 79 8.09 -17.33 3.93
CA THR A 79 9.17 -18.30 3.91
C THR A 79 10.07 -18.12 5.12
N ASN A 80 10.82 -19.17 5.47
CA ASN A 80 11.79 -19.08 6.57
C ASN A 80 12.80 -17.95 6.36
N GLU A 81 13.26 -17.77 5.11
CA GLU A 81 14.24 -16.74 4.75
C GLU A 81 13.69 -15.34 5.03
N ARG A 82 12.47 -15.03 4.51
CA ARG A 82 11.83 -13.70 4.68
C ARG A 82 11.53 -13.39 6.14
N VAL A 83 11.00 -14.37 6.87
CA VAL A 83 10.70 -14.19 8.31
C VAL A 83 11.99 -14.00 9.10
N SER A 84 13.04 -14.76 8.78
CA SER A 84 14.36 -14.62 9.41
C SER A 84 14.98 -13.27 9.12
N GLU A 85 14.92 -12.78 7.88
CA GLU A 85 15.44 -11.46 7.49
C GLU A 85 14.82 -10.35 8.36
N VAL A 86 13.49 -10.34 8.51
CA VAL A 86 12.80 -9.32 9.32
C VAL A 86 13.17 -9.43 10.80
N PHE A 87 13.21 -10.62 11.36
CA PHE A 87 13.55 -10.78 12.77
C PHE A 87 15.02 -10.48 13.06
N ASN A 88 15.93 -10.88 12.18
CA ASN A 88 17.34 -10.54 12.30
C ASN A 88 17.53 -9.02 12.24
N TYR A 89 16.94 -8.35 11.26
CA TYR A 89 16.95 -6.89 11.18
C TYR A 89 16.40 -6.25 12.45
N THR A 90 15.31 -6.78 13.00
CA THR A 90 14.73 -6.26 14.25
C THR A 90 15.70 -6.41 15.43
N MET A 91 16.38 -7.54 15.53
CA MET A 91 17.38 -7.78 16.58
C MET A 91 18.59 -6.88 16.41
N ASP A 92 19.08 -6.69 15.18
CA ASP A 92 20.16 -5.77 14.87
C ASP A 92 19.84 -4.35 15.32
N GLN A 93 18.64 -3.85 14.99
CA GLN A 93 18.19 -2.50 15.40
C GLN A 93 18.06 -2.34 16.93
N ARG A 94 17.84 -3.43 17.65
CA ARG A 94 17.74 -3.43 19.11
C ARG A 94 19.08 -3.75 19.81
N GLY A 95 20.13 -4.06 19.07
CA GLY A 95 21.42 -4.49 19.61
C GLY A 95 21.33 -5.82 20.38
N LEU A 96 20.48 -6.75 19.93
CA LEU A 96 20.22 -8.03 20.58
C LEU A 96 20.66 -9.20 19.68
N PRO A 97 21.02 -10.36 20.27
CA PRO A 97 21.33 -11.56 19.51
C PRO A 97 20.12 -12.05 18.67
N HIS A 98 20.37 -12.50 17.43
CA HIS A 98 19.33 -13.06 16.55
C HIS A 98 18.60 -14.25 17.18
N SER A 99 19.31 -15.06 17.97
CA SER A 99 18.74 -16.23 18.67
C SER A 99 17.57 -15.91 19.61
N ASN A 100 17.41 -14.64 20.04
CA ASN A 100 16.29 -14.23 20.86
C ASN A 100 14.93 -14.38 20.15
N MET A 101 14.93 -14.54 18.81
CA MET A 101 13.71 -14.71 18.02
C MET A 101 13.53 -16.14 17.48
N ASP A 102 14.46 -17.06 17.75
CA ASP A 102 14.43 -18.41 17.15
C ASP A 102 13.16 -19.19 17.52
N ASP A 103 12.80 -19.24 18.80
CA ASP A 103 11.59 -19.94 19.26
C ASP A 103 10.32 -19.29 18.70
N TYR A 104 10.26 -17.95 18.68
CA TYR A 104 9.11 -17.23 18.16
C TYR A 104 8.97 -17.42 16.66
N LYS A 105 10.07 -17.40 15.92
CA LYS A 105 10.13 -17.68 14.48
C LYS A 105 9.65 -19.10 14.17
N ALA A 106 10.20 -20.09 14.91
CA ALA A 106 9.83 -21.49 14.75
C ALA A 106 8.32 -21.69 14.99
N ASN A 107 7.78 -21.05 16.03
CA ASN A 107 6.35 -21.11 16.34
C ASN A 107 5.50 -20.51 15.21
N ILE A 108 5.84 -19.31 14.70
CA ILE A 108 5.08 -18.68 13.60
C ILE A 108 5.12 -19.56 12.34
N LEU A 109 6.29 -20.05 11.96
CA LEU A 109 6.45 -20.89 10.76
C LEU A 109 5.65 -22.17 10.88
N SER A 110 5.68 -22.84 12.05
CA SER A 110 4.89 -24.05 12.29
C SER A 110 3.37 -23.83 12.17
N ILE A 111 2.88 -22.63 12.51
CA ILE A 111 1.46 -22.26 12.36
C ILE A 111 1.14 -21.92 10.91
N TYR A 112 2.00 -21.16 10.22
CA TYR A 112 1.69 -20.64 8.89
C TYR A 112 1.90 -21.66 7.77
N GLU A 113 2.97 -22.47 7.84
CA GLU A 113 3.33 -23.40 6.78
C GLU A 113 2.20 -24.35 6.34
N PRO A 114 1.41 -24.96 7.25
CA PRO A 114 0.31 -25.83 6.87
C PRO A 114 -0.88 -25.13 6.18
N LEU A 115 -0.97 -23.79 6.28
CA LEU A 115 -2.12 -23.02 5.79
C LEU A 115 -2.09 -22.79 4.27
N GLY A 116 -0.96 -23.04 3.62
CA GLY A 116 -0.82 -22.98 2.17
C GLY A 116 -0.65 -21.56 1.61
N GLN A 117 -0.25 -21.49 0.33
CA GLN A 117 0.14 -20.23 -0.31
C GLN A 117 -1.01 -19.21 -0.43
N GLU A 118 -2.21 -19.66 -0.71
CA GLU A 118 -3.37 -18.76 -0.83
C GLU A 118 -3.64 -18.01 0.49
N TRP A 119 -3.61 -18.74 1.62
CA TRP A 119 -3.73 -18.12 2.93
C TRP A 119 -2.60 -17.12 3.20
N HIS A 120 -1.35 -17.49 2.83
CA HIS A 120 -0.18 -16.61 3.00
C HIS A 120 -0.37 -15.29 2.28
N ALA A 121 -0.70 -15.33 0.99
CA ALA A 121 -0.93 -14.15 0.17
C ALA A 121 -2.08 -13.29 0.73
N HIS A 122 -3.19 -13.93 1.13
CA HIS A 122 -4.33 -13.23 1.71
C HIS A 122 -3.99 -12.59 3.07
N HIS A 123 -3.25 -13.28 3.93
CA HIS A 123 -2.83 -12.73 5.22
C HIS A 123 -1.86 -11.56 5.05
N ALA A 124 -0.86 -11.68 4.16
CA ALA A 124 0.08 -10.61 3.85
C ALA A 124 -0.63 -9.38 3.25
N SER A 125 -1.58 -9.60 2.33
CA SER A 125 -2.43 -8.55 1.78
C SER A 125 -3.17 -7.77 2.86
N LYS A 126 -3.76 -8.43 3.87
CA LYS A 126 -4.42 -7.72 4.99
C LYS A 126 -3.49 -6.78 5.74
N GLN A 127 -2.19 -7.10 5.85
CA GLN A 127 -1.21 -6.21 6.48
C GLN A 127 -0.97 -4.97 5.62
N SER A 128 -0.95 -5.10 4.29
CA SER A 128 -0.86 -3.95 3.39
C SER A 128 -2.07 -3.03 3.48
N TYR A 129 -3.29 -3.55 3.74
CA TYR A 129 -4.49 -2.74 3.98
C TYR A 129 -4.40 -1.89 5.26
N ILE A 130 -3.73 -2.37 6.30
CA ILE A 130 -3.48 -1.58 7.52
C ILE A 130 -2.59 -0.37 7.16
N ALA A 131 -1.48 -0.60 6.47
CA ALA A 131 -0.57 0.45 6.01
C ALA A 131 -1.25 1.43 5.04
N PHE A 132 -2.09 0.91 4.14
CA PHE A 132 -2.90 1.70 3.22
C PHE A 132 -3.87 2.65 3.94
N ALA A 133 -4.52 2.18 5.00
CA ALA A 133 -5.40 3.03 5.82
C ALA A 133 -4.62 4.14 6.52
N MET A 134 -3.40 3.86 6.98
CA MET A 134 -2.50 4.87 7.56
C MET A 134 -2.07 5.90 6.53
N ALA A 135 -1.72 5.47 5.31
CA ALA A 135 -1.41 6.39 4.20
C ALA A 135 -2.57 7.34 3.90
N ILE A 136 -3.81 6.82 3.85
CA ILE A 136 -5.01 7.64 3.62
C ILE A 136 -5.24 8.64 4.76
N ALA A 137 -5.01 8.24 6.00
CA ALA A 137 -5.18 9.10 7.17
C ALA A 137 -4.14 10.23 7.17
N ALA A 138 -2.87 9.90 6.93
CA ALA A 138 -1.77 10.85 6.85
C ALA A 138 -1.95 11.84 5.67
N ALA A 139 -2.36 11.34 4.49
CA ALA A 139 -2.67 12.20 3.36
C ALA A 139 -3.79 13.20 3.69
N ALA A 140 -4.85 12.74 4.38
CA ALA A 140 -5.94 13.60 4.80
C ALA A 140 -5.49 14.69 5.79
N GLU A 141 -4.56 14.39 6.68
CA GLU A 141 -3.96 15.35 7.60
C GLU A 141 -3.16 16.42 6.85
N GLN A 142 -2.38 16.01 5.84
CA GLN A 142 -1.60 16.88 4.97
C GLN A 142 -2.43 17.64 3.92
N LYS A 143 -3.78 17.47 3.90
CA LYS A 143 -4.66 18.02 2.87
C LYS A 143 -4.29 17.57 1.45
N VAL A 144 -3.83 16.34 1.33
CA VAL A 144 -3.62 15.64 0.06
C VAL A 144 -4.80 14.72 -0.19
N ASP A 145 -5.42 14.84 -1.35
CA ASP A 145 -6.52 13.99 -1.77
C ASP A 145 -6.02 12.60 -2.18
N THR A 146 -6.87 11.61 -1.95
CA THR A 146 -6.57 10.22 -2.27
C THR A 146 -7.77 9.51 -2.87
N THR A 147 -7.51 8.58 -3.78
CA THR A 147 -8.53 7.67 -4.30
C THR A 147 -8.11 6.23 -4.03
N PRO A 148 -8.65 5.59 -2.99
CA PRO A 148 -8.41 4.17 -2.73
C PRO A 148 -8.95 3.29 -3.85
N MET A 149 -8.12 2.40 -4.42
CA MET A 149 -8.49 1.57 -5.57
C MET A 149 -8.10 0.11 -5.37
N GLU A 150 -9.05 -0.79 -5.63
CA GLU A 150 -8.88 -2.23 -5.88
C GLU A 150 -9.20 -2.59 -7.34
N GLY A 151 -9.78 -1.63 -8.09
CA GLY A 151 -10.24 -1.80 -9.46
C GLY A 151 -9.11 -1.74 -10.47
N PHE A 152 -8.33 -2.82 -10.60
CA PHE A 152 -7.30 -3.02 -11.61
C PHE A 152 -7.04 -4.52 -11.83
N LEU A 153 -6.32 -4.85 -12.89
CA LEU A 153 -5.94 -6.22 -13.23
C LEU A 153 -4.58 -6.54 -12.60
N ASN A 154 -4.58 -7.22 -11.44
CA ASN A 154 -3.37 -7.50 -10.66
C ASN A 154 -2.27 -8.18 -11.48
N GLU A 155 -2.59 -9.25 -12.22
CA GLU A 155 -1.58 -9.98 -13.02
C GLU A 155 -0.89 -9.10 -14.05
N LYS A 156 -1.65 -8.23 -14.73
CA LYS A 156 -1.08 -7.29 -15.71
C LYS A 156 -0.23 -6.20 -15.06
N LEU A 157 -0.61 -5.74 -13.87
CA LEU A 157 0.19 -4.78 -13.13
C LEU A 157 1.47 -5.43 -12.61
N ASP A 158 1.39 -6.66 -12.12
CA ASP A 158 2.56 -7.42 -11.66
C ASP A 158 3.56 -7.65 -12.82
N GLU A 159 3.08 -8.00 -14.02
CA GLU A 159 3.88 -8.12 -15.24
C GLU A 159 4.55 -6.77 -15.60
N LEU A 160 3.76 -5.68 -15.68
CA LEU A 160 4.25 -4.34 -16.02
C LEU A 160 5.33 -3.86 -15.04
N LEU A 161 5.18 -4.13 -13.75
CA LEU A 161 6.11 -3.75 -12.69
C LEU A 161 7.21 -4.78 -12.43
N GLN A 162 7.28 -5.84 -13.24
CA GLN A 162 8.28 -6.92 -13.15
C GLN A 162 8.34 -7.57 -11.76
N LEU A 163 7.17 -7.83 -11.16
CA LEU A 163 7.07 -8.44 -9.84
C LEU A 163 7.20 -9.97 -9.88
N GLU A 164 7.15 -10.59 -11.05
CA GLU A 164 7.31 -12.04 -11.22
C GLU A 164 8.65 -12.50 -10.63
N GLY A 165 8.64 -13.58 -9.85
CA GLY A 165 9.82 -14.13 -9.20
C GLY A 165 10.34 -13.31 -8.00
N THR A 166 9.83 -12.11 -7.74
CA THR A 166 10.24 -11.29 -6.58
C THR A 166 9.62 -11.73 -5.27
N GLY A 167 8.53 -12.51 -5.36
CA GLY A 167 7.71 -12.91 -4.22
C GLY A 167 6.77 -11.83 -3.70
N TYR A 168 6.53 -10.79 -4.48
CA TYR A 168 5.52 -9.76 -4.22
C TYR A 168 4.42 -9.79 -5.27
N LYS A 169 3.21 -9.42 -4.85
CA LYS A 169 2.05 -9.23 -5.71
C LYS A 169 1.35 -7.92 -5.37
N SER A 170 0.85 -7.22 -6.38
CA SER A 170 0.10 -5.98 -6.19
C SER A 170 -1.21 -6.23 -5.45
N THR A 171 -1.57 -5.32 -4.55
CA THR A 171 -2.78 -5.42 -3.72
C THR A 171 -3.70 -4.22 -3.86
N LEU A 172 -3.16 -3.00 -3.87
CA LEU A 172 -3.91 -1.75 -3.81
C LEU A 172 -3.19 -0.64 -4.56
N LEU A 173 -3.97 0.30 -5.09
CA LEU A 173 -3.48 1.56 -5.66
C LEU A 173 -4.01 2.75 -4.86
N LEU A 174 -3.15 3.76 -4.66
CA LEU A 174 -3.51 5.01 -4.01
C LEU A 174 -2.96 6.21 -4.79
N PRO A 175 -3.69 6.76 -5.76
CA PRO A 175 -3.37 8.05 -6.32
C PRO A 175 -3.39 9.15 -5.26
N LEU A 176 -2.36 9.98 -5.23
CA LEU A 176 -2.18 11.15 -4.38
C LEU A 176 -2.16 12.41 -5.23
N GLY A 177 -2.92 13.43 -4.86
CA GLY A 177 -2.97 14.68 -5.60
C GLY A 177 -3.87 15.70 -4.92
N TYR A 178 -4.39 16.62 -5.72
CA TYR A 178 -5.36 17.62 -5.28
C TYR A 178 -6.59 17.54 -6.17
N ARG A 179 -7.76 17.63 -5.56
CA ARG A 179 -9.05 17.58 -6.27
C ARG A 179 -9.19 18.72 -7.27
N GLU A 180 -9.96 18.44 -8.31
CA GLU A 180 -10.45 19.44 -9.23
C GLU A 180 -11.96 19.64 -8.96
N ASP A 181 -12.30 20.74 -8.30
CA ASP A 181 -13.65 20.94 -7.76
C ASP A 181 -14.72 21.06 -8.86
N GLU A 182 -14.37 21.56 -10.06
CA GLU A 182 -15.33 21.81 -11.15
C GLU A 182 -15.83 20.51 -11.81
N ASN A 183 -14.97 19.52 -11.97
CA ASN A 183 -15.27 18.29 -12.70
C ASN A 183 -15.33 17.02 -11.81
N ASP A 184 -15.23 17.17 -10.49
CA ASP A 184 -15.45 16.09 -9.55
C ASP A 184 -16.89 16.07 -9.04
N TRP A 185 -17.73 15.23 -9.63
CA TRP A 185 -19.15 15.11 -9.29
C TRP A 185 -19.41 14.76 -7.82
N LEU A 186 -18.42 14.25 -7.11
CA LEU A 186 -18.54 13.82 -5.71
C LEU A 186 -18.17 14.93 -4.71
N VAL A 187 -17.53 16.01 -5.16
CA VAL A 187 -16.97 17.07 -4.28
C VAL A 187 -18.01 17.66 -3.33
N ASN A 188 -19.23 17.92 -3.83
CA ASN A 188 -20.32 18.53 -3.08
C ASN A 188 -21.28 17.51 -2.43
N MET A 189 -21.00 16.20 -2.61
CA MET A 189 -21.87 15.17 -2.06
C MET A 189 -21.59 14.94 -0.56
N LYS A 190 -22.69 14.82 0.19
CA LYS A 190 -22.60 14.51 1.62
C LYS A 190 -21.93 13.16 1.84
N LYS A 191 -20.91 13.13 2.69
CA LYS A 191 -20.32 11.87 3.13
C LYS A 191 -21.33 11.05 3.97
N VAL A 192 -21.60 9.84 3.51
CA VAL A 192 -22.52 8.93 4.19
C VAL A 192 -21.72 7.81 4.88
N ARG A 193 -22.07 7.51 6.11
CA ARG A 193 -21.60 6.35 6.89
C ARG A 193 -22.79 5.83 7.71
N THR A 194 -22.76 4.55 8.03
CA THR A 194 -23.72 3.97 8.97
C THR A 194 -23.67 4.69 10.31
N PRO A 195 -24.81 4.91 10.95
CA PRO A 195 -24.84 5.45 12.32
C PRO A 195 -24.05 4.58 13.30
N LYS A 196 -23.59 5.20 14.39
CA LYS A 196 -22.99 4.47 15.53
C LYS A 196 -24.06 3.73 16.31
#